data_25114841b7912985c96c518c14c3fff4
#
_entry.id   25114841b7912985c96c518c14c3fff4
#
_cell.length_a   1.000
_cell.length_b   1.000
_cell.length_c   1.000
_cell.angle_alpha   90.00
_cell.angle_beta   90.00
_cell.angle_gamma   90.00
#
_symmetry.space_group_name_H-M   'P 1'
#
loop_
_entity.id
_entity.type
_entity.pdbx_description
1 polymer ?
#
loop_
_entity_poly.entity_id
_entity_poly.type
_entity_poly.pdbx_seq_one_letter_code
_entity_poly.pdbx_strand_id
1 'polypeptide(L)'
;YLIGAGHKEFTADKAGDDDYYILTLAAIARELNVHGLTDATVRLAVGLPLTWVSEQKDEFRAYLLKNEMADFNFRGKDYHVEFAGAEVFPQGFSAVADRLRDFKGVNMLCDIGNGTMNVMYINNGKPVPSKCFTEKYGTHQCMLAVRESLMQKFGTAVDDSVIENVLRFGTADIGEKYLSVIRSTATEYVSGIMRRLREHEYLSLIHISEPTR
;
A
#
# COMPACT_ATOMS: atom_id res chain seq x y z
N TYR A 1 -3.57 -20.38 -9.19
CA TYR A 1 -3.20 -19.44 -8.12
C TYR A 1 -4.43 -19.08 -7.30
N LEU A 2 -4.28 -18.95 -5.98
CA LEU A 2 -5.34 -18.51 -5.07
C LEU A 2 -4.98 -17.10 -4.59
N ILE A 3 -5.74 -16.09 -5.04
CA ILE A 3 -5.48 -14.68 -4.71
C ILE A 3 -6.31 -14.28 -3.50
N GLY A 4 -5.66 -13.66 -2.50
CA GLY A 4 -6.32 -13.19 -1.27
C GLY A 4 -6.32 -14.21 -0.13
N ALA A 5 -5.69 -15.35 -0.29
CA ALA A 5 -5.47 -16.31 0.78
C ALA A 5 -4.02 -16.20 1.29
N GLY A 6 -3.83 -15.49 2.39
CA GLY A 6 -2.52 -15.30 3.02
C GLY A 6 -1.95 -13.88 2.82
N HIS A 7 -0.83 -13.64 3.47
CA HIS A 7 -0.10 -12.39 3.40
C HIS A 7 1.22 -12.61 2.67
N LYS A 8 1.46 -11.77 1.65
CA LYS A 8 2.78 -11.75 1.01
C LYS A 8 3.76 -11.03 1.93
N GLU A 9 4.90 -11.65 2.18
CA GLU A 9 6.00 -10.98 2.84
C GLU A 9 6.48 -9.77 2.01
N PHE A 10 6.96 -8.75 2.72
CA PHE A 10 7.56 -7.59 2.08
C PHE A 10 8.83 -8.00 1.34
N THR A 11 8.85 -7.84 0.03
CA THR A 11 10.04 -8.01 -0.80
C THR A 11 10.50 -6.66 -1.32
N ALA A 12 11.82 -6.40 -1.24
CA ALA A 12 12.42 -5.18 -1.77
C ALA A 12 12.48 -5.17 -3.31
N ASP A 13 12.31 -6.33 -3.94
CA ASP A 13 12.26 -6.52 -5.38
C ASP A 13 10.87 -7.02 -5.79
N LYS A 14 10.15 -6.21 -6.54
CA LYS A 14 8.82 -6.57 -7.06
C LYS A 14 8.87 -7.39 -8.34
N ALA A 15 10.00 -7.42 -9.02
CA ALA A 15 10.20 -8.18 -10.26
C ALA A 15 10.76 -9.58 -10.00
N GLY A 16 11.15 -9.90 -8.76
CA GLY A 16 11.83 -11.14 -8.39
C GLY A 16 10.95 -12.39 -8.39
N ASP A 17 9.62 -12.25 -8.48
CA ASP A 17 8.68 -13.36 -8.58
C ASP A 17 7.48 -13.02 -9.47
N ASP A 18 6.61 -13.99 -9.75
CA ASP A 18 5.45 -13.81 -10.62
C ASP A 18 4.22 -13.21 -9.90
N ASP A 19 4.25 -12.99 -8.61
CA ASP A 19 3.07 -12.60 -7.83
C ASP A 19 2.49 -11.26 -8.28
N TYR A 20 3.33 -10.25 -8.51
CA TYR A 20 2.85 -8.94 -8.97
C TYR A 20 2.29 -8.99 -10.38
N TYR A 21 2.86 -9.83 -11.24
CA TYR A 21 2.33 -10.05 -12.59
C TYR A 21 0.94 -10.70 -12.52
N ILE A 22 0.79 -11.76 -11.72
CA ILE A 22 -0.48 -12.46 -11.50
C ILE A 22 -1.53 -11.53 -10.89
N LEU A 23 -1.15 -10.73 -9.89
CA LEU A 23 -2.04 -9.73 -9.29
C LEU A 23 -2.47 -8.66 -10.30
N THR A 24 -1.57 -8.26 -11.21
CA THR A 24 -1.88 -7.32 -12.29
C THR A 24 -2.90 -7.91 -13.26
N LEU A 25 -2.72 -9.17 -13.69
CA LEU A 25 -3.70 -9.87 -14.54
C LEU A 25 -5.07 -9.97 -13.87
N ALA A 26 -5.09 -10.31 -12.57
CA ALA A 26 -6.34 -10.37 -11.82
C ALA A 26 -7.03 -9.00 -11.68
N ALA A 27 -6.26 -7.92 -11.52
CA ALA A 27 -6.81 -6.56 -11.48
C ALA A 27 -7.40 -6.17 -12.85
N ILE A 28 -6.71 -6.47 -13.93
CA ILE A 28 -7.21 -6.24 -15.31
C ILE A 28 -8.50 -7.03 -15.53
N ALA A 29 -8.54 -8.32 -15.18
CA ALA A 29 -9.73 -9.14 -15.34
C ALA A 29 -10.94 -8.58 -14.56
N ARG A 30 -10.71 -8.08 -13.35
CA ARG A 30 -11.77 -7.43 -12.56
C ARG A 30 -12.31 -6.19 -13.24
N GLU A 31 -11.44 -5.34 -13.76
CA GLU A 31 -11.82 -4.12 -14.47
C GLU A 31 -12.59 -4.44 -15.75
N LEU A 32 -12.06 -5.35 -16.59
CA LEU A 32 -12.75 -5.79 -17.80
C LEU A 32 -14.11 -6.40 -17.49
N ASN A 33 -14.23 -7.16 -16.42
CA ASN A 33 -15.49 -7.76 -16.01
C ASN A 33 -16.53 -6.71 -15.61
N VAL A 34 -16.15 -5.61 -14.98
CA VAL A 34 -17.04 -4.48 -14.67
C VAL A 34 -17.62 -3.89 -15.96
N HIS A 35 -16.82 -3.83 -17.02
CA HIS A 35 -17.24 -3.33 -18.34
C HIS A 35 -17.85 -4.39 -19.26
N GLY A 36 -17.99 -5.65 -18.79
CA GLY A 36 -18.53 -6.75 -19.60
C GLY A 36 -17.60 -7.24 -20.71
N LEU A 37 -16.32 -6.91 -20.66
CA LEU A 37 -15.30 -7.24 -21.65
C LEU A 37 -14.49 -8.48 -21.24
N THR A 38 -13.94 -9.17 -22.24
CA THR A 38 -13.01 -10.29 -22.08
C THR A 38 -11.75 -10.11 -22.90
N ASP A 39 -11.76 -9.13 -23.81
CA ASP A 39 -10.71 -8.85 -24.76
C ASP A 39 -10.41 -7.35 -24.75
N ALA A 40 -9.15 -6.95 -24.62
CA ALA A 40 -8.77 -5.55 -24.62
C ALA A 40 -7.27 -5.34 -24.83
N THR A 41 -6.94 -4.23 -25.48
CA THR A 41 -5.60 -3.63 -25.44
C THR A 41 -5.50 -2.68 -24.26
N VAL A 42 -4.56 -2.92 -23.31
CA VAL A 42 -4.44 -2.18 -22.06
C VAL A 42 -3.13 -1.40 -21.99
N ARG A 43 -3.19 -0.23 -21.36
CA ARG A 43 -2.01 0.51 -20.90
C ARG A 43 -2.02 0.54 -19.38
N LEU A 44 -0.94 0.12 -18.75
CA LEU A 44 -0.85 0.01 -17.31
C LEU A 44 -0.38 1.32 -16.68
N ALA A 45 -1.01 1.75 -15.59
CA ALA A 45 -0.52 2.75 -14.67
C ALA A 45 -0.27 2.06 -13.31
N VAL A 46 0.99 1.96 -12.91
CA VAL A 46 1.41 1.17 -11.75
C VAL A 46 2.25 1.99 -10.79
N GLY A 47 2.29 1.58 -9.51
CA GLY A 47 3.01 2.27 -8.45
C GLY A 47 4.18 1.48 -7.88
N LEU A 48 5.32 2.17 -7.72
CA LEU A 48 6.44 1.72 -6.88
C LEU A 48 6.55 2.58 -5.62
N PRO A 49 7.09 2.04 -4.51
CA PRO A 49 7.51 2.86 -3.39
C PRO A 49 8.34 4.05 -3.86
N LEU A 50 8.10 5.20 -3.26
CA LEU A 50 8.61 6.48 -3.76
C LEU A 50 10.12 6.50 -4.04
N THR A 51 10.90 5.93 -3.11
CA THR A 51 12.37 5.89 -3.20
C THR A 51 12.90 4.86 -4.22
N TRP A 52 12.06 3.92 -4.66
CA TRP A 52 12.47 2.86 -5.60
C TRP A 52 12.25 3.24 -7.07
N VAL A 53 11.42 4.26 -7.32
CA VAL A 53 11.07 4.66 -8.69
C VAL A 53 12.32 5.00 -9.52
N SER A 54 13.30 5.70 -8.93
CA SER A 54 14.53 6.08 -9.63
C SER A 54 15.40 4.91 -10.07
N GLU A 55 15.39 3.82 -9.29
CA GLU A 55 16.29 2.67 -9.50
C GLU A 55 15.59 1.49 -10.20
N GLN A 56 14.32 1.25 -9.88
CA GLN A 56 13.60 0.05 -10.31
C GLN A 56 12.53 0.30 -11.38
N LYS A 57 12.32 1.54 -11.80
CA LYS A 57 11.25 1.91 -12.74
C LYS A 57 11.30 1.12 -14.04
N ASP A 58 12.45 1.07 -14.66
CA ASP A 58 12.60 0.46 -16.00
C ASP A 58 12.55 -1.08 -15.91
N GLU A 59 13.15 -1.66 -14.86
CA GLU A 59 13.09 -3.09 -14.60
C GLU A 59 11.66 -3.56 -14.29
N PHE A 60 10.95 -2.83 -13.43
CA PHE A 60 9.56 -3.15 -13.11
C PHE A 60 8.63 -2.99 -14.31
N ARG A 61 8.88 -1.97 -15.14
CA ARG A 61 8.17 -1.80 -16.41
C ARG A 61 8.40 -2.98 -17.35
N ALA A 62 9.67 -3.38 -17.54
CA ALA A 62 10.02 -4.52 -18.39
C ALA A 62 9.40 -5.83 -17.86
N TYR A 63 9.42 -6.04 -16.54
CA TYR A 63 8.79 -7.17 -15.91
C TYR A 63 7.28 -7.25 -16.19
N LEU A 64 6.55 -6.14 -16.10
CA LEU A 64 5.11 -6.11 -16.37
C LEU A 64 4.78 -6.32 -17.86
N LEU A 65 5.70 -5.93 -18.73
CA LEU A 65 5.57 -6.07 -20.18
C LEU A 65 6.36 -7.28 -20.74
N LYS A 66 6.72 -8.25 -19.87
CA LYS A 66 7.50 -9.44 -20.30
C LYS A 66 6.81 -10.29 -21.36
N ASN A 67 5.48 -10.16 -21.46
CA ASN A 67 4.69 -10.73 -22.53
C ASN A 67 3.95 -9.61 -23.25
N GLU A 68 3.89 -9.66 -24.58
CA GLU A 68 3.13 -8.68 -25.40
C GLU A 68 1.61 -8.88 -25.23
N MET A 69 1.21 -10.14 -24.97
CA MET A 69 -0.17 -10.54 -24.73
C MET A 69 -0.26 -11.58 -23.63
N ALA A 70 -1.41 -11.69 -23.01
CA ALA A 70 -1.70 -12.71 -22.00
C ALA A 70 -3.09 -13.31 -22.19
N ASP A 71 -3.13 -14.65 -22.31
CA ASP A 71 -4.35 -15.44 -22.24
C ASP A 71 -4.43 -16.11 -20.86
N PHE A 72 -5.50 -15.88 -20.13
CA PHE A 72 -5.62 -16.42 -18.78
C PHE A 72 -7.07 -16.59 -18.35
N ASN A 73 -7.31 -17.53 -17.42
CA ASN A 73 -8.62 -17.72 -16.82
C ASN A 73 -8.68 -17.05 -15.45
N PHE A 74 -9.71 -16.24 -15.21
CA PHE A 74 -9.99 -15.66 -13.90
C PHE A 74 -11.44 -15.92 -13.51
N ARG A 75 -11.64 -16.67 -12.41
CA ARG A 75 -12.95 -17.05 -11.88
C ARG A 75 -13.86 -17.75 -12.90
N GLY A 76 -13.28 -18.65 -13.69
CA GLY A 76 -13.99 -19.45 -14.68
C GLY A 76 -14.31 -18.73 -15.99
N LYS A 77 -13.80 -17.51 -16.21
CA LYS A 77 -13.96 -16.72 -17.42
C LYS A 77 -12.58 -16.52 -18.07
N ASP A 78 -12.50 -16.73 -19.38
CA ASP A 78 -11.26 -16.57 -20.15
C ASP A 78 -11.12 -15.11 -20.58
N TYR A 79 -9.90 -14.59 -20.51
CA TYR A 79 -9.52 -13.24 -20.88
C TYR A 79 -8.36 -13.25 -21.84
N HIS A 80 -8.41 -12.38 -22.84
CA HIS A 80 -7.34 -12.07 -23.77
C HIS A 80 -6.94 -10.60 -23.65
N VAL A 81 -5.67 -10.33 -23.32
CA VAL A 81 -5.18 -8.96 -23.07
C VAL A 81 -3.90 -8.71 -23.84
N GLU A 82 -3.89 -7.62 -24.62
CA GLU A 82 -2.68 -7.07 -25.24
C GLU A 82 -2.14 -5.89 -24.43
N PHE A 83 -0.83 -5.80 -24.25
CA PHE A 83 -0.19 -4.72 -23.49
C PHE A 83 0.36 -3.64 -24.42
N ALA A 84 -0.28 -2.45 -24.46
CA ALA A 84 0.19 -1.30 -25.22
C ALA A 84 1.31 -0.51 -24.51
N GLY A 85 1.59 -0.82 -23.24
CA GLY A 85 2.64 -0.19 -22.46
C GLY A 85 2.34 -0.08 -20.98
N ALA A 86 3.33 0.38 -20.22
CA ALA A 86 3.21 0.61 -18.78
C ALA A 86 3.91 1.91 -18.37
N GLU A 87 3.27 2.68 -17.50
CA GLU A 87 3.83 3.85 -16.84
C GLU A 87 3.95 3.60 -15.34
N VAL A 88 5.12 3.88 -14.78
CA VAL A 88 5.41 3.65 -13.37
C VAL A 88 5.46 4.98 -12.63
N PHE A 89 4.65 5.10 -11.59
CA PHE A 89 4.51 6.29 -10.76
C PHE A 89 4.95 6.01 -9.31
N PRO A 90 5.33 7.05 -8.56
CA PRO A 90 5.49 6.91 -7.12
C PRO A 90 4.16 6.57 -6.45
N GLN A 91 4.15 5.62 -5.52
CA GLN A 91 2.99 5.30 -4.69
C GLN A 91 2.53 6.54 -3.92
N GLY A 92 1.22 6.70 -3.76
CA GLY A 92 0.61 7.88 -3.16
C GLY A 92 0.51 9.11 -4.08
N PHE A 93 1.37 9.23 -5.11
CA PHE A 93 1.35 10.38 -6.01
C PHE A 93 0.00 10.56 -6.71
N SER A 94 -0.62 9.48 -7.17
CA SER A 94 -1.92 9.50 -7.85
C SER A 94 -3.05 10.10 -7.00
N ALA A 95 -2.96 9.98 -5.66
CA ALA A 95 -3.95 10.54 -4.75
C ALA A 95 -3.96 12.08 -4.71
N VAL A 96 -2.89 12.71 -5.18
CA VAL A 96 -2.70 14.17 -5.10
C VAL A 96 -2.35 14.82 -6.44
N ALA A 97 -2.13 14.03 -7.49
CA ALA A 97 -1.60 14.51 -8.77
C ALA A 97 -2.47 15.60 -9.41
N ASP A 98 -3.77 15.48 -9.34
CA ASP A 98 -4.76 16.43 -9.85
C ASP A 98 -4.88 17.70 -8.99
N ARG A 99 -4.48 17.63 -7.70
CA ARG A 99 -4.60 18.71 -6.72
C ARG A 99 -3.27 19.32 -6.28
N LEU A 100 -2.15 18.92 -6.88
CA LEU A 100 -0.83 19.46 -6.51
C LEU A 100 -0.75 20.99 -6.57
N ARG A 101 -1.50 21.63 -7.48
CA ARG A 101 -1.56 23.08 -7.63
C ARG A 101 -2.23 23.79 -6.45
N ASP A 102 -3.05 23.07 -5.67
CA ASP A 102 -3.76 23.61 -4.51
C ASP A 102 -2.89 23.60 -3.24
N PHE A 103 -1.79 22.82 -3.25
CA PHE A 103 -0.86 22.71 -2.13
C PHE A 103 0.06 23.91 -2.05
N LYS A 104 -0.36 24.94 -1.28
CA LYS A 104 0.44 26.11 -0.97
C LYS A 104 1.30 25.86 0.26
N GLY A 105 2.50 26.42 0.29
CA GLY A 105 3.45 26.24 1.38
C GLY A 105 3.97 24.81 1.43
N VAL A 106 4.27 24.34 2.64
CA VAL A 106 4.80 23.01 2.91
C VAL A 106 3.67 22.06 3.26
N ASN A 107 3.61 20.94 2.54
CA ASN A 107 2.65 19.87 2.76
C ASN A 107 3.37 18.52 2.81
N MET A 108 2.81 17.57 3.50
CA MET A 108 3.30 16.20 3.56
C MET A 108 2.17 15.24 3.16
N LEU A 109 2.46 14.37 2.22
CA LEU A 109 1.65 13.21 1.92
C LEU A 109 2.29 12.00 2.60
N CYS A 110 1.55 11.34 3.48
CA CYS A 110 1.95 10.10 4.12
C CYS A 110 0.99 8.98 3.66
N ASP A 111 1.51 8.06 2.85
CA ASP A 111 0.79 6.90 2.34
C ASP A 111 1.23 5.66 3.13
N ILE A 112 0.33 5.12 3.97
CA ILE A 112 0.59 3.95 4.80
C ILE A 112 -0.11 2.75 4.16
N GLY A 113 0.68 1.95 3.46
CA GLY A 113 0.23 0.70 2.83
C GLY A 113 0.29 -0.50 3.78
N ASN A 114 0.20 -1.70 3.22
CA ASN A 114 0.33 -2.93 4.00
C ASN A 114 1.75 -3.14 4.53
N GLY A 115 2.78 -2.95 3.69
CA GLY A 115 4.18 -3.23 4.03
C GLY A 115 5.02 -1.99 4.34
N THR A 116 4.65 -0.84 3.79
CA THR A 116 5.46 0.38 3.84
C THR A 116 4.66 1.63 4.15
N MET A 117 5.35 2.61 4.69
CA MET A 117 4.95 4.00 4.75
C MET A 117 5.80 4.78 3.74
N ASN A 118 5.14 5.45 2.80
CA ASN A 118 5.78 6.36 1.84
C ASN A 118 5.48 7.80 2.25
N VAL A 119 6.50 8.62 2.40
CA VAL A 119 6.36 10.02 2.78
C VAL A 119 6.88 10.91 1.67
N MET A 120 5.99 11.73 1.11
CA MET A 120 6.31 12.71 0.09
C MET A 120 6.20 14.13 0.67
N TYR A 121 7.32 14.84 0.65
CA TYR A 121 7.36 16.25 1.00
C TYR A 121 7.04 17.09 -0.24
N ILE A 122 6.07 18.00 -0.11
CA ILE A 122 5.60 18.86 -1.20
C ILE A 122 5.74 20.31 -0.77
N ASN A 123 6.45 21.12 -1.56
CA ASN A 123 6.59 22.55 -1.31
C ASN A 123 6.00 23.35 -2.48
N ASN A 124 4.95 24.15 -2.21
CA ASN A 124 4.22 24.92 -3.20
C ASN A 124 3.82 24.05 -4.43
N GLY A 125 3.22 22.89 -4.19
CA GLY A 125 2.74 21.97 -5.22
C GLY A 125 3.83 21.17 -5.94
N LYS A 126 5.10 21.26 -5.49
CA LYS A 126 6.21 20.53 -6.09
C LYS A 126 6.79 19.52 -5.10
N PRO A 127 6.84 18.23 -5.44
CA PRO A 127 7.57 17.24 -4.65
C PRO A 127 9.05 17.62 -4.52
N VAL A 128 9.61 17.40 -3.33
CA VAL A 128 11.03 17.62 -3.03
C VAL A 128 11.69 16.26 -2.81
N PRO A 129 12.30 15.64 -3.85
CA PRO A 129 12.78 14.26 -3.81
C PRO A 129 13.76 13.97 -2.68
N SER A 130 14.67 14.89 -2.37
CA SER A 130 15.66 14.75 -1.30
C SER A 130 15.06 14.67 0.11
N LYS A 131 13.78 15.03 0.26
CA LYS A 131 13.03 14.97 1.52
C LYS A 131 11.96 13.88 1.52
N CYS A 132 11.92 13.06 0.50
CA CYS A 132 10.99 11.94 0.41
C CYS A 132 11.66 10.66 0.93
N PHE A 133 10.89 9.80 1.60
CA PHE A 133 11.42 8.53 2.10
C PHE A 133 10.35 7.44 2.15
N THR A 134 10.83 6.19 2.21
CA THR A 134 10.02 4.98 2.37
C THR A 134 10.57 4.19 3.56
N GLU A 135 9.69 3.78 4.47
CA GLU A 135 10.05 2.96 5.62
C GLU A 135 9.09 1.78 5.82
N LYS A 136 9.53 0.75 6.55
CA LYS A 136 8.73 -0.45 6.86
C LYS A 136 7.75 -0.19 8.01
N TYR A 137 6.86 0.79 7.84
CA TYR A 137 5.81 1.11 8.79
C TYR A 137 4.41 0.93 8.14
N GLY A 138 4.10 -0.31 7.73
CA GLY A 138 2.80 -0.64 7.16
C GLY A 138 1.83 -1.22 8.21
N THR A 139 0.60 -1.46 7.78
CA THR A 139 -0.46 -2.04 8.64
C THR A 139 -0.12 -3.48 9.06
N HIS A 140 0.62 -4.23 8.22
CA HIS A 140 1.07 -5.58 8.55
C HIS A 140 2.03 -5.59 9.75
N GLN A 141 2.96 -4.64 9.85
CA GLN A 141 3.86 -4.53 11.01
C GLN A 141 3.09 -4.18 12.29
N CYS A 142 2.03 -3.38 12.19
CA CYS A 142 1.12 -3.14 13.31
C CYS A 142 0.46 -4.45 13.77
N MET A 143 -0.02 -5.26 12.83
CA MET A 143 -0.63 -6.55 13.13
C MET A 143 0.35 -7.52 13.80
N LEU A 144 1.60 -7.57 13.32
CA LEU A 144 2.66 -8.37 13.96
C LEU A 144 2.94 -7.92 15.40
N ALA A 145 3.04 -6.61 15.64
CA ALA A 145 3.24 -6.06 16.98
C ALA A 145 2.07 -6.41 17.93
N VAL A 146 0.84 -6.37 17.42
CA VAL A 146 -0.36 -6.78 18.18
C VAL A 146 -0.31 -8.27 18.53
N ARG A 147 0.02 -9.14 17.57
CA ARG A 147 0.17 -10.59 17.83
C ARG A 147 1.21 -10.88 18.89
N GLU A 148 2.37 -10.23 18.79
CA GLU A 148 3.44 -10.38 19.78
C GLU A 148 2.98 -9.95 21.17
N SER A 149 2.31 -8.78 21.28
CA SER A 149 1.78 -8.28 22.56
C SER A 149 0.73 -9.21 23.18
N LEU A 150 -0.15 -9.79 22.37
CA LEU A 150 -1.15 -10.76 22.83
C LEU A 150 -0.49 -12.07 23.31
N MET A 151 0.49 -12.56 22.54
CA MET A 151 1.23 -13.78 22.92
C MET A 151 2.03 -13.58 24.21
N GLN A 152 2.71 -12.46 24.36
CA GLN A 152 3.48 -12.13 25.58
C GLN A 152 2.56 -12.00 26.82
N LYS A 153 1.38 -11.38 26.65
CA LYS A 153 0.53 -11.04 27.78
C LYS A 153 -0.40 -12.17 28.18
N PHE A 154 -0.86 -12.97 27.23
CA PHE A 154 -1.90 -14.00 27.47
C PHE A 154 -1.49 -15.42 27.04
N GLY A 155 -0.33 -15.58 26.38
CA GLY A 155 0.08 -16.87 25.83
C GLY A 155 -0.87 -17.41 24.74
N THR A 156 -1.63 -16.55 24.07
CA THR A 156 -2.70 -16.95 23.15
C THR A 156 -2.57 -16.20 21.83
N ALA A 157 -2.69 -16.95 20.72
CA ALA A 157 -2.87 -16.36 19.41
C ALA A 157 -4.35 -15.96 19.22
N VAL A 158 -4.56 -14.81 18.58
CA VAL A 158 -5.87 -14.34 18.13
C VAL A 158 -5.87 -14.34 16.61
N ASP A 159 -6.99 -14.74 16.01
CA ASP A 159 -7.14 -14.78 14.55
C ASP A 159 -6.93 -13.38 13.94
N ASP A 160 -6.24 -13.33 12.81
CA ASP A 160 -5.92 -12.08 12.13
C ASP A 160 -7.15 -11.28 11.73
N SER A 161 -8.20 -11.97 11.31
CA SER A 161 -9.47 -11.32 10.95
C SER A 161 -10.10 -10.56 12.12
N VAL A 162 -9.93 -11.07 13.34
CA VAL A 162 -10.38 -10.39 14.57
C VAL A 162 -9.53 -9.16 14.84
N ILE A 163 -8.19 -9.29 14.71
CA ILE A 163 -7.28 -8.16 14.88
C ILE A 163 -7.59 -7.08 13.83
N GLU A 164 -7.74 -7.45 12.55
CA GLU A 164 -8.10 -6.53 11.47
C GLU A 164 -9.41 -5.79 11.74
N ASN A 165 -10.44 -6.50 12.24
CA ASN A 165 -11.71 -5.88 12.60
C ASN A 165 -11.53 -4.84 13.71
N VAL A 166 -10.73 -5.14 14.74
CA VAL A 166 -10.45 -4.15 15.80
C VAL A 166 -9.67 -2.95 15.24
N LEU A 167 -8.65 -3.18 14.41
CA LEU A 167 -7.87 -2.09 13.80
C LEU A 167 -8.74 -1.21 12.89
N ARG A 168 -9.71 -1.81 12.18
CA ARG A 168 -10.54 -1.11 11.20
C ARG A 168 -11.77 -0.44 11.81
N PHE A 169 -12.44 -1.11 12.76
CA PHE A 169 -13.72 -0.68 13.28
C PHE A 169 -13.67 -0.31 14.77
N GLY A 170 -12.51 -0.47 15.41
CA GLY A 170 -12.32 -0.23 16.83
C GLY A 170 -12.88 -1.32 17.74
N THR A 171 -13.53 -2.37 17.20
CA THR A 171 -14.17 -3.44 17.96
C THR A 171 -14.22 -4.75 17.18
N ALA A 172 -14.37 -5.86 17.91
CA ALA A 172 -14.67 -7.20 17.38
C ALA A 172 -15.36 -8.02 18.47
N ASP A 173 -15.90 -9.18 18.12
CA ASP A 173 -16.48 -10.14 19.09
C ASP A 173 -15.35 -10.89 19.80
N ILE A 174 -14.73 -10.23 20.78
CA ILE A 174 -13.64 -10.76 21.60
C ILE A 174 -13.68 -10.09 22.99
N GLY A 175 -13.21 -10.80 24.02
CA GLY A 175 -13.22 -10.29 25.39
C GLY A 175 -12.45 -8.98 25.56
N GLU A 176 -12.97 -8.07 26.41
CA GLU A 176 -12.43 -6.70 26.61
C GLU A 176 -10.94 -6.66 26.94
N LYS A 177 -10.42 -7.66 27.66
CA LYS A 177 -8.99 -7.75 27.99
C LYS A 177 -8.10 -7.83 26.72
N TYR A 178 -8.57 -8.52 25.66
CA TYR A 178 -7.88 -8.61 24.37
C TYR A 178 -8.06 -7.32 23.56
N LEU A 179 -9.30 -6.77 23.52
CA LEU A 179 -9.57 -5.48 22.88
C LEU A 179 -8.67 -4.38 23.41
N SER A 180 -8.51 -4.30 24.73
CA SER A 180 -7.64 -3.31 25.38
C SER A 180 -6.19 -3.43 24.92
N VAL A 181 -5.65 -4.66 24.80
CA VAL A 181 -4.27 -4.87 24.34
C VAL A 181 -4.12 -4.52 22.86
N ILE A 182 -5.05 -4.95 22.01
CA ILE A 182 -5.01 -4.63 20.58
C ILE A 182 -5.01 -3.11 20.37
N ARG A 183 -5.95 -2.40 21.01
CA ARG A 183 -6.08 -0.95 20.92
C ARG A 183 -4.85 -0.21 21.43
N SER A 184 -4.32 -0.60 22.61
CA SER A 184 -3.14 0.05 23.20
C SER A 184 -1.90 -0.16 22.32
N THR A 185 -1.66 -1.37 21.80
CA THR A 185 -0.53 -1.65 20.93
C THR A 185 -0.63 -0.91 19.61
N ALA A 186 -1.84 -0.85 19.02
CA ALA A 186 -2.05 -0.08 17.79
C ALA A 186 -1.82 1.42 18.01
N THR A 187 -2.28 1.97 19.13
CA THR A 187 -2.06 3.37 19.50
C THR A 187 -0.57 3.66 19.69
N GLU A 188 0.17 2.77 20.32
CA GLU A 188 1.62 2.90 20.48
C GLU A 188 2.34 2.85 19.13
N TYR A 189 1.93 1.93 18.26
CA TYR A 189 2.46 1.82 16.90
C TYR A 189 2.27 3.14 16.10
N VAL A 190 1.06 3.68 16.10
CA VAL A 190 0.78 4.97 15.43
C VAL A 190 1.57 6.11 16.06
N SER A 191 1.71 6.13 17.38
CA SER A 191 2.54 7.10 18.10
C SER A 191 4.01 6.99 17.69
N GLY A 192 4.49 5.78 17.41
CA GLY A 192 5.82 5.52 16.85
C GLY A 192 6.00 6.14 15.45
N ILE A 193 5.01 5.97 14.57
CA ILE A 193 5.00 6.63 13.26
C ILE A 193 5.07 8.15 13.42
N MET A 194 4.24 8.74 14.29
CA MET A 194 4.23 10.19 14.50
C MET A 194 5.55 10.71 15.07
N ARG A 195 6.22 9.96 15.94
CA ARG A 195 7.58 10.30 16.41
C ARG A 195 8.56 10.28 15.25
N ARG A 196 8.51 9.25 14.42
CA ARG A 196 9.40 9.12 13.26
C ARG A 196 9.25 10.28 12.27
N LEU A 197 8.01 10.70 12.00
CA LEU A 197 7.73 11.86 11.15
C LEU A 197 8.28 13.16 11.77
N ARG A 198 8.25 13.30 13.10
CA ARG A 198 8.85 14.46 13.79
C ARG A 198 10.37 14.45 13.72
N GLU A 199 11.02 13.28 13.85
CA GLU A 199 12.48 13.15 13.74
C GLU A 199 12.98 13.61 12.37
N HIS A 200 12.16 13.46 11.31
CA HIS A 200 12.46 14.02 9.99
C HIS A 200 12.11 15.51 9.84
N GLU A 201 11.86 16.23 10.94
CA GLU A 201 11.56 17.68 10.99
C GLU A 201 10.31 18.12 10.22
N TYR A 202 9.44 17.19 9.82
CA TYR A 202 8.28 17.53 8.99
C TYR A 202 7.11 18.13 9.76
N LEU A 203 6.93 17.76 11.02
CA LEU A 203 5.74 18.16 11.79
C LEU A 203 5.90 19.48 12.54
N SER A 204 7.10 20.08 12.62
CA SER A 204 7.30 21.38 13.24
C SER A 204 6.70 22.54 12.41
N LEU A 205 6.37 22.28 11.14
CA LEU A 205 5.91 23.28 10.18
C LEU A 205 4.48 23.03 9.66
N ILE A 206 3.77 22.01 10.15
CA ILE A 206 2.49 21.58 9.58
C ILE A 206 1.35 21.86 10.55
N HIS A 207 0.39 22.67 10.13
CA HIS A 207 -0.97 22.62 10.65
C HIS A 207 -1.60 21.32 10.15
N ILE A 208 -1.94 20.40 11.09
CA ILE A 208 -2.67 19.17 10.76
C ILE A 208 -4.06 19.59 10.29
N SER A 209 -4.31 19.54 8.99
CA SER A 209 -5.67 19.59 8.47
C SER A 209 -6.27 18.17 8.56
N GLU A 210 -7.42 18.04 9.20
CA GLU A 210 -8.13 16.78 9.27
C GLU A 210 -8.46 16.26 7.86
N PRO A 211 -8.51 14.91 7.67
CA PRO A 211 -8.92 14.34 6.41
C PRO A 211 -10.37 14.77 6.12
N THR A 212 -10.57 15.46 5.03
CA THR A 212 -11.92 15.69 4.50
C THR A 212 -12.53 14.34 4.12
N ARG A 213 -13.67 14.04 4.77
CA ARG A 213 -14.47 12.83 4.51
C ARG A 213 -15.02 12.83 3.10
#